data_9fbd28599af042931ba25acd341ed08c
#
_entry.id   9fbd28599af042931ba25acd341ed08c
#
_cell.length_a   1.000
_cell.length_b   1.000
_cell.length_c   1.000
_cell.angle_alpha   90.00
_cell.angle_beta   90.00
_cell.angle_gamma   90.00
#
_symmetry.space_group_name_H-M   'P 1'
#
loop_
_entity.id
_entity.type
_entity.pdbx_description
1 polymer ?
#
loop_
_entity_poly.entity_id
_entity_poly.type
_entity_poly.pdbx_seq_one_letter_code
_entity_poly.pdbx_strand_id
1 'polypeptide(L)'
;NLKVILDFEEEMGSPQLPQAVKDNRALLAADMLVIFDGPMHRLNKPTLSFGARGIFTVQLTTYGPIVPQHSGHFGNYVPNPAFKLAKLLASMKDDNGRVLIPGYYDGITLDEKTKKTLSATPHDEPQLQDLIQVGHFDRVGPNYQEAIQYPSLNVRGMQSGWINEKVRTIIPVS
;
A
#
# COMPACT_ATOMS: atom_id res chain seq x y z
N ASN A 1 -8.77 -36.35 5.53
CA ASN A 1 -9.50 -36.02 4.30
C ASN A 1 -9.02 -34.65 3.81
N LEU A 2 -8.42 -34.59 2.62
CA LEU A 2 -7.93 -33.35 2.00
C LEU A 2 -8.99 -32.84 1.02
N LYS A 3 -9.26 -31.54 1.08
CA LYS A 3 -10.13 -30.82 0.13
C LYS A 3 -9.30 -29.68 -0.46
N VAL A 4 -9.48 -29.42 -1.75
CA VAL A 4 -8.73 -28.40 -2.46
C VAL A 4 -9.74 -27.49 -3.17
N ILE A 5 -9.55 -26.20 -3.03
CA ILE A 5 -10.25 -25.17 -3.80
C ILE A 5 -9.19 -24.48 -4.66
N LEU A 6 -9.47 -24.33 -5.93
CA LEU A 6 -8.66 -23.55 -6.86
C LEU A 6 -9.44 -22.32 -7.27
N ASP A 7 -8.93 -21.15 -6.96
CA ASP A 7 -9.51 -19.88 -7.36
C ASP A 7 -8.65 -19.26 -8.47
N PHE A 8 -9.22 -19.13 -9.67
CA PHE A 8 -8.56 -18.55 -10.83
C PHE A 8 -8.88 -17.06 -11.03
N GLU A 9 -9.68 -16.49 -10.14
CA GLU A 9 -10.11 -15.09 -10.20
C GLU A 9 -9.65 -14.27 -8.99
N GLU A 10 -8.63 -14.75 -8.24
CA GLU A 10 -8.17 -14.10 -7.00
C GLU A 10 -7.76 -12.66 -7.26
N GLU A 11 -6.95 -12.39 -8.29
CA GLU A 11 -6.47 -11.05 -8.67
C GLU A 11 -7.58 -10.10 -9.17
N MET A 12 -8.77 -10.64 -9.45
CA MET A 12 -9.98 -9.88 -9.76
C MET A 12 -10.92 -9.72 -8.55
N GLY A 13 -10.47 -10.13 -7.35
CA GLY A 13 -11.21 -10.05 -6.10
C GLY A 13 -12.15 -11.22 -5.86
N SER A 14 -11.93 -12.35 -6.50
CA SER A 14 -12.67 -13.63 -6.27
C SER A 14 -14.19 -13.49 -6.32
N PRO A 15 -14.79 -12.90 -7.33
CA PRO A 15 -16.21 -12.52 -7.33
C PRO A 15 -17.16 -13.71 -7.15
N GLN A 16 -16.75 -14.92 -7.56
CA GLN A 16 -17.56 -16.14 -7.49
C GLN A 16 -17.27 -16.98 -6.22
N LEU A 17 -16.12 -16.84 -5.59
CA LEU A 17 -15.68 -17.67 -4.48
C LEU A 17 -16.63 -17.65 -3.27
N PRO A 18 -17.12 -16.48 -2.80
CA PRO A 18 -18.03 -16.44 -1.64
C PRO A 18 -19.30 -17.26 -1.85
N GLN A 19 -19.89 -17.21 -3.05
CA GLN A 19 -21.08 -17.98 -3.36
C GLN A 19 -20.77 -19.48 -3.49
N ALA A 20 -19.67 -19.83 -4.17
CA ALA A 20 -19.24 -21.22 -4.30
C ALA A 20 -18.98 -21.88 -2.93
N VAL A 21 -18.34 -21.17 -2.01
CA VAL A 21 -18.12 -21.66 -0.64
C VAL A 21 -19.45 -21.83 0.12
N LYS A 22 -20.37 -20.89 -0.02
CA LYS A 22 -21.70 -20.96 0.62
C LYS A 22 -22.48 -22.17 0.12
N ASP A 23 -22.53 -22.40 -1.17
CA ASP A 23 -23.29 -23.48 -1.79
C ASP A 23 -22.70 -24.86 -1.48
N ASN A 24 -21.40 -24.95 -1.24
CA ASN A 24 -20.68 -26.18 -0.97
C ASN A 24 -20.22 -26.32 0.49
N ARG A 25 -20.83 -25.60 1.42
CA ARG A 25 -20.39 -25.53 2.82
C ARG A 25 -20.20 -26.89 3.48
N ALA A 26 -21.13 -27.83 3.27
CA ALA A 26 -21.04 -29.17 3.85
C ALA A 26 -19.88 -29.98 3.25
N LEU A 27 -19.66 -29.86 1.97
CA LEU A 27 -18.53 -30.50 1.26
C LEU A 27 -17.19 -29.91 1.75
N LEU A 28 -17.12 -28.62 1.98
CA LEU A 28 -15.90 -27.89 2.33
C LEU A 28 -15.62 -27.86 3.85
N ALA A 29 -16.52 -28.38 4.68
CA ALA A 29 -16.31 -28.41 6.14
C ALA A 29 -14.98 -29.09 6.48
N ALA A 30 -14.11 -28.42 7.24
CA ALA A 30 -12.77 -28.84 7.60
C ALA A 30 -12.38 -28.29 8.97
N ASP A 31 -11.42 -28.90 9.62
CA ASP A 31 -10.89 -28.45 10.91
C ASP A 31 -9.86 -27.33 10.75
N MET A 32 -9.23 -27.23 9.57
CA MET A 32 -8.20 -26.23 9.27
C MET A 32 -8.28 -25.84 7.79
N LEU A 33 -8.08 -24.55 7.54
CA LEU A 33 -7.88 -23.99 6.19
C LEU A 33 -6.41 -23.59 6.04
N VAL A 34 -5.79 -24.03 4.95
CA VAL A 34 -4.46 -23.58 4.53
C VAL A 34 -4.58 -22.86 3.21
N ILE A 35 -4.11 -21.62 3.16
CA ILE A 35 -4.10 -20.81 1.96
C ILE A 35 -2.68 -20.83 1.39
N PHE A 36 -2.53 -21.39 0.18
CA PHE A 36 -1.28 -21.40 -0.58
C PHE A 36 -1.24 -20.17 -1.49
N ASP A 37 -1.02 -19.03 -0.89
CA ASP A 37 -0.90 -17.75 -1.55
C ASP A 37 0.23 -16.93 -0.92
N GLY A 38 0.75 -16.00 -1.69
CA GLY A 38 1.81 -15.12 -1.25
C GLY A 38 3.17 -15.38 -1.89
N PRO A 39 4.08 -14.42 -1.79
CA PRO A 39 5.38 -14.53 -2.40
C PRO A 39 6.25 -15.58 -1.70
N MET A 40 7.00 -16.32 -2.47
CA MET A 40 8.08 -17.14 -1.97
C MET A 40 9.17 -16.25 -1.34
N HIS A 41 9.81 -16.76 -0.29
CA HIS A 41 10.92 -16.04 0.31
C HIS A 41 12.01 -15.73 -0.73
N ARG A 42 12.51 -14.51 -0.73
CA ARG A 42 13.47 -14.04 -1.77
C ARG A 42 14.76 -14.86 -1.84
N LEU A 43 15.15 -15.48 -0.74
CA LEU A 43 16.27 -16.43 -0.70
C LEU A 43 15.83 -17.87 -1.00
N ASN A 44 14.69 -18.07 -1.65
CA ASN A 44 14.13 -19.38 -2.03
C ASN A 44 14.02 -20.36 -0.84
N LYS A 45 13.53 -19.85 0.31
CA LYS A 45 13.29 -20.65 1.50
C LYS A 45 11.79 -20.88 1.71
N PRO A 46 11.38 -22.03 2.25
CA PRO A 46 10.00 -22.23 2.67
C PRO A 46 9.56 -21.11 3.63
N THR A 47 8.37 -20.58 3.41
CA THR A 47 7.83 -19.46 4.19
C THR A 47 6.47 -19.82 4.75
N LEU A 48 6.25 -19.48 6.01
CA LEU A 48 4.96 -19.54 6.66
C LEU A 48 4.61 -18.15 7.15
N SER A 49 3.49 -17.61 6.66
CA SER A 49 2.97 -16.32 7.07
C SER A 49 1.91 -16.48 8.15
N PHE A 50 2.00 -15.71 9.22
CA PHE A 50 1.10 -15.79 10.36
C PHE A 50 0.02 -14.72 10.37
N GLY A 51 -0.03 -13.87 9.35
CA GLY A 51 -1.01 -12.81 9.23
C GLY A 51 -0.79 -11.95 8.00
N ALA A 52 -1.74 -11.08 7.76
CA ALA A 52 -1.69 -10.10 6.69
C ALA A 52 -2.17 -8.74 7.20
N ARG A 53 -1.71 -7.67 6.56
CA ARG A 53 -2.25 -6.33 6.77
C ARG A 53 -3.55 -6.20 5.98
N GLY A 54 -4.54 -5.55 6.58
CA GLY A 54 -5.73 -5.14 5.86
C GLY A 54 -5.43 -4.06 4.82
N ILE A 55 -6.41 -3.78 3.96
CA ILE A 55 -6.35 -2.70 2.97
C ILE A 55 -7.48 -1.72 3.18
N PHE A 56 -7.16 -0.44 3.05
CA PHE A 56 -8.11 0.66 3.02
C PHE A 56 -7.69 1.64 1.93
N THR A 57 -8.63 2.06 1.09
CA THR A 57 -8.37 2.97 -0.02
C THR A 57 -9.18 4.25 0.16
N VAL A 58 -8.51 5.39 0.00
CA VAL A 58 -9.14 6.71 0.03
C VAL A 58 -8.82 7.48 -1.25
N GLN A 59 -9.76 8.31 -1.65
CA GLN A 59 -9.53 9.30 -2.69
C GLN A 59 -9.49 10.69 -2.06
N LEU A 60 -8.41 11.43 -2.30
CA LEU A 60 -8.25 12.82 -1.86
C LEU A 60 -8.41 13.73 -3.07
N THR A 61 -9.29 14.70 -2.97
CA THR A 61 -9.47 15.72 -4.01
C THR A 61 -9.25 17.09 -3.41
N THR A 62 -8.34 17.86 -4.01
CA THR A 62 -8.13 19.28 -3.67
C THR A 62 -8.67 20.14 -4.78
N TYR A 63 -9.34 21.22 -4.40
CA TYR A 63 -9.97 22.12 -5.33
C TYR A 63 -9.22 23.44 -5.42
N GLY A 64 -9.14 23.97 -6.64
CA GLY A 64 -8.67 25.30 -7.02
C GLY A 64 -9.83 26.26 -7.30
N PRO A 65 -9.75 27.05 -8.39
CA PRO A 65 -10.83 27.93 -8.82
C PRO A 65 -12.02 27.13 -9.35
N ILE A 66 -13.21 27.68 -9.29
CA ILE A 66 -14.46 27.05 -9.81
C ILE A 66 -14.46 26.89 -11.33
N VAL A 67 -13.67 27.70 -12.03
CA VAL A 67 -13.41 27.62 -13.47
C VAL A 67 -11.90 27.69 -13.71
N PRO A 68 -11.36 27.00 -14.73
CA PRO A 68 -9.92 27.06 -15.02
C PRO A 68 -9.46 28.50 -15.30
N GLN A 69 -8.30 28.88 -14.80
CA GLN A 69 -7.77 30.25 -14.93
C GLN A 69 -6.48 30.26 -15.75
N HIS A 70 -6.29 31.26 -16.60
CA HIS A 70 -5.04 31.43 -17.33
C HIS A 70 -3.89 31.76 -16.37
N SER A 71 -2.85 30.91 -16.32
CA SER A 71 -1.76 31.04 -15.35
C SER A 71 -0.90 32.29 -15.56
N GLY A 72 -0.81 32.81 -16.79
CA GLY A 72 -0.13 34.07 -17.09
C GLY A 72 -0.84 35.31 -16.48
N HIS A 73 -2.15 35.25 -16.26
CA HIS A 73 -2.92 36.31 -15.64
C HIS A 73 -3.11 36.16 -14.15
N PHE A 74 -3.30 34.91 -13.70
CA PHE A 74 -3.70 34.58 -12.33
C PHE A 74 -2.65 33.77 -11.56
N GLY A 75 -1.49 33.46 -12.15
CA GLY A 75 -0.35 32.83 -11.45
C GLY A 75 0.08 33.72 -10.27
N ASN A 76 0.51 33.09 -9.18
CA ASN A 76 0.82 33.73 -7.89
C ASN A 76 -0.39 34.34 -7.15
N TYR A 77 -1.56 34.42 -7.77
CA TYR A 77 -2.77 34.93 -7.15
C TYR A 77 -3.81 33.86 -6.87
N VAL A 78 -4.10 33.00 -7.84
CA VAL A 78 -5.02 31.86 -7.68
C VAL A 78 -4.22 30.61 -7.28
N PRO A 79 -4.56 29.97 -6.15
CA PRO A 79 -3.87 28.76 -5.70
C PRO A 79 -4.05 27.58 -6.67
N ASN A 80 -2.96 26.89 -6.99
CA ASN A 80 -3.00 25.69 -7.81
C ASN A 80 -3.35 24.47 -6.95
N PRO A 81 -4.38 23.68 -7.29
CA PRO A 81 -4.81 22.52 -6.51
C PRO A 81 -3.75 21.39 -6.46
N ALA A 82 -2.94 21.22 -7.50
CA ALA A 82 -1.85 20.24 -7.50
C ALA A 82 -0.83 20.52 -6.39
N PHE A 83 -0.46 21.80 -6.18
CA PHE A 83 0.43 22.17 -5.08
C PHE A 83 -0.22 21.98 -3.71
N LYS A 84 -1.54 22.19 -3.59
CA LYS A 84 -2.26 21.88 -2.34
C LYS A 84 -2.20 20.40 -2.03
N LEU A 85 -2.47 19.54 -3.03
CA LEU A 85 -2.42 18.09 -2.86
C LEU A 85 -1.00 17.62 -2.53
N ALA A 86 0.00 18.11 -3.26
CA ALA A 86 1.39 17.77 -3.01
C ALA A 86 1.85 18.11 -1.57
N LYS A 87 1.49 19.31 -1.08
CA LYS A 87 1.78 19.72 0.31
C LYS A 87 1.05 18.85 1.33
N LEU A 88 -0.21 18.50 1.07
CA LEU A 88 -0.98 17.60 1.93
C LEU A 88 -0.31 16.23 2.01
N LEU A 89 0.03 15.63 0.88
CA LEU A 89 0.71 14.32 0.83
C LEU A 89 2.08 14.38 1.52
N ALA A 90 2.87 15.42 1.26
CA ALA A 90 4.18 15.60 1.90
C ALA A 90 4.08 15.73 3.42
N SER A 91 2.96 16.26 3.95
CA SER A 91 2.77 16.36 5.41
C SER A 91 2.38 15.05 6.08
N MET A 92 2.03 14.01 5.31
CA MET A 92 1.56 12.74 5.85
C MET A 92 2.66 11.76 6.20
N LYS A 93 3.88 11.94 5.68
CA LYS A 93 5.04 11.08 5.95
C LYS A 93 6.28 11.91 6.24
N ASP A 94 7.17 11.39 7.07
CA ASP A 94 8.51 11.94 7.22
C ASP A 94 9.51 11.40 6.18
N ASP A 95 10.75 11.88 6.23
CA ASP A 95 11.82 11.46 5.30
C ASP A 95 12.26 10.00 5.48
N ASN A 96 11.88 9.36 6.58
CA ASN A 96 12.11 7.94 6.85
C ASN A 96 10.93 7.05 6.43
N GLY A 97 9.89 7.63 5.83
CA GLY A 97 8.70 6.90 5.39
C GLY A 97 7.66 6.67 6.47
N ARG A 98 7.88 7.16 7.71
CA ARG A 98 6.93 7.02 8.81
C ARG A 98 5.72 7.93 8.61
N VAL A 99 4.53 7.39 8.78
CA VAL A 99 3.28 8.16 8.65
C VAL A 99 3.09 9.05 9.88
N LEU A 100 2.81 10.33 9.63
CA LEU A 100 2.66 11.37 10.67
C LEU A 100 1.21 11.64 11.06
N ILE A 101 0.25 10.94 10.45
CA ILE A 101 -1.17 11.09 10.77
C ILE A 101 -1.41 10.59 12.19
N PRO A 102 -1.97 11.42 13.09
CA PRO A 102 -2.27 11.01 14.46
C PRO A 102 -3.14 9.75 14.50
N GLY A 103 -2.81 8.81 15.38
CA GLY A 103 -3.55 7.56 15.55
C GLY A 103 -3.25 6.48 14.49
N TYR A 104 -2.42 6.76 13.48
CA TYR A 104 -2.18 5.83 12.37
C TYR A 104 -1.58 4.48 12.81
N TYR A 105 -0.80 4.48 13.87
CA TYR A 105 -0.16 3.29 14.43
C TYR A 105 -0.81 2.80 15.73
N ASP A 106 -1.95 3.38 16.15
CA ASP A 106 -2.61 2.99 17.38
C ASP A 106 -3.07 1.53 17.32
N GLY A 107 -2.91 0.82 18.43
CA GLY A 107 -3.22 -0.61 18.51
C GLY A 107 -2.16 -1.56 17.96
N ILE A 108 -1.09 -1.04 17.35
CA ILE A 108 0.02 -1.88 16.89
C ILE A 108 0.99 -2.11 18.05
N THR A 109 1.05 -3.35 18.51
CA THR A 109 1.96 -3.77 19.59
C THR A 109 2.78 -4.96 19.15
N LEU A 110 4.10 -4.80 19.12
CA LEU A 110 5.04 -5.89 18.88
C LEU A 110 5.77 -6.19 20.21
N ASP A 111 5.45 -7.33 20.80
CA ASP A 111 6.13 -7.78 22.01
C ASP A 111 7.57 -8.23 21.71
N GLU A 112 8.38 -8.38 22.76
CA GLU A 112 9.79 -8.73 22.63
C GLU A 112 10.00 -10.13 22.02
N LYS A 113 9.08 -11.07 22.23
CA LYS A 113 9.12 -12.39 21.61
C LYS A 113 8.91 -12.28 20.10
N THR A 114 7.92 -11.50 19.68
CA THR A 114 7.64 -11.23 18.26
C THR A 114 8.83 -10.53 17.60
N LYS A 115 9.35 -9.47 18.18
CA LYS A 115 10.54 -8.76 17.65
C LYS A 115 11.74 -9.68 17.50
N LYS A 116 12.00 -10.52 18.50
CA LYS A 116 13.08 -11.51 18.44
C LYS A 116 12.88 -12.50 17.29
N THR A 117 11.66 -12.96 17.08
CA THR A 117 11.33 -13.87 15.97
C THR A 117 11.53 -13.18 14.62
N LEU A 118 11.05 -11.96 14.46
CA LEU A 118 11.21 -11.17 13.25
C LEU A 118 12.69 -10.92 12.94
N SER A 119 13.48 -10.57 13.94
CA SER A 119 14.92 -10.32 13.79
C SER A 119 15.71 -11.58 13.42
N ALA A 120 15.23 -12.76 13.82
CA ALA A 120 15.86 -14.04 13.48
C ALA A 120 15.51 -14.50 12.05
N THR A 121 14.54 -13.88 11.40
CA THR A 121 14.15 -14.23 10.02
C THR A 121 15.26 -13.81 9.06
N PRO A 122 15.75 -14.73 8.20
CA PRO A 122 16.80 -14.41 7.25
C PRO A 122 16.38 -13.26 6.32
N HIS A 123 17.25 -12.28 6.18
CA HIS A 123 17.09 -11.18 5.24
C HIS A 123 18.46 -10.74 4.72
N ASP A 124 18.49 -10.26 3.50
CA ASP A 124 19.68 -9.71 2.86
C ASP A 124 19.28 -8.38 2.21
N GLU A 125 19.48 -7.30 2.97
CA GLU A 125 19.10 -5.96 2.51
C GLU A 125 19.93 -5.50 1.30
N PRO A 126 21.27 -5.71 1.25
CA PRO A 126 22.04 -5.40 0.07
C PRO A 126 21.56 -6.16 -1.20
N GLN A 127 21.32 -7.46 -1.10
CA GLN A 127 20.81 -8.24 -2.21
C GLN A 127 19.43 -7.75 -2.67
N LEU A 128 18.57 -7.37 -1.72
CA LEU A 128 17.25 -6.82 -2.02
C LEU A 128 17.37 -5.45 -2.71
N GLN A 129 18.27 -4.58 -2.24
CA GLN A 129 18.52 -3.28 -2.84
C GLN A 129 19.00 -3.40 -4.28
N ASP A 130 19.93 -4.32 -4.54
CA ASP A 130 20.43 -4.62 -5.88
C ASP A 130 19.33 -5.18 -6.79
N LEU A 131 18.49 -6.06 -6.26
CA LEU A 131 17.41 -6.69 -7.03
C LEU A 131 16.35 -5.68 -7.49
N ILE A 132 15.94 -4.77 -6.62
CA ILE A 132 14.88 -3.79 -6.91
C ILE A 132 15.40 -2.42 -7.35
N GLN A 133 16.72 -2.23 -7.38
CA GLN A 133 17.39 -0.99 -7.83
C GLN A 133 16.87 0.27 -7.13
N VAL A 134 16.70 0.21 -5.82
CA VAL A 134 16.29 1.35 -4.99
C VAL A 134 17.52 2.01 -4.34
N GLY A 135 17.57 3.34 -4.30
CA GLY A 135 18.70 4.07 -3.73
C GLY A 135 18.81 3.93 -2.20
N HIS A 136 17.68 3.88 -1.51
CA HIS A 136 17.58 3.64 -0.05
C HIS A 136 16.19 3.09 0.28
N PHE A 137 16.08 2.46 1.44
CA PHE A 137 14.81 1.99 1.98
C PHE A 137 14.24 2.98 3.00
N ASP A 138 12.92 3.03 3.13
CA ASP A 138 12.26 3.65 4.26
C ASP A 138 12.70 2.96 5.57
N ARG A 139 12.71 3.70 6.68
CA ARG A 139 13.18 3.24 8.01
C ARG A 139 12.06 3.31 9.07
N VAL A 140 10.89 2.76 8.74
CA VAL A 140 9.76 2.69 9.68
C VAL A 140 10.03 1.71 10.82
N GLY A 141 10.81 0.68 10.58
CA GLY A 141 11.32 -0.29 11.55
C GLY A 141 12.81 -0.56 11.38
N PRO A 142 13.46 -1.25 12.34
CA PRO A 142 14.89 -1.53 12.30
C PRO A 142 15.33 -2.49 11.20
N ASN A 143 14.40 -3.29 10.67
CA ASN A 143 14.63 -4.22 9.58
C ASN A 143 13.35 -4.44 8.77
N TYR A 144 13.48 -5.13 7.62
CA TYR A 144 12.37 -5.42 6.72
C TYR A 144 11.20 -6.14 7.42
N GLN A 145 11.49 -7.17 8.20
CA GLN A 145 10.47 -8.00 8.83
C GLN A 145 9.64 -7.22 9.86
N GLU A 146 10.25 -6.33 10.60
CA GLU A 146 9.53 -5.47 11.53
C GLU A 146 8.79 -4.34 10.79
N ALA A 147 9.41 -3.74 9.78
CA ALA A 147 8.79 -2.65 9.01
C ALA A 147 7.47 -3.07 8.36
N ILE A 148 7.36 -4.30 7.85
CA ILE A 148 6.13 -4.80 7.23
C ILE A 148 5.01 -5.15 8.23
N GLN A 149 5.28 -5.13 9.54
CA GLN A 149 4.24 -5.29 10.56
C GLN A 149 3.43 -4.00 10.79
N TYR A 150 3.99 -2.86 10.41
CA TYR A 150 3.29 -1.57 10.54
C TYR A 150 2.42 -1.28 9.33
N PRO A 151 1.28 -0.58 9.50
CA PRO A 151 0.50 -0.10 8.38
C PRO A 151 1.32 0.88 7.53
N SER A 152 1.14 0.83 6.23
CA SER A 152 1.86 1.69 5.27
C SER A 152 0.89 2.60 4.53
N LEU A 153 1.34 3.79 4.17
CA LEU A 153 0.61 4.74 3.34
C LEU A 153 1.33 4.88 1.99
N ASN A 154 0.60 4.58 0.92
CA ASN A 154 1.15 4.65 -0.43
C ASN A 154 0.19 5.41 -1.36
N VAL A 155 0.75 6.25 -2.23
CA VAL A 155 0.00 6.90 -3.30
C VAL A 155 -0.05 5.94 -4.49
N ARG A 156 -1.25 5.51 -4.86
CA ARG A 156 -1.48 4.57 -5.98
C ARG A 156 -1.65 5.28 -7.32
N GLY A 157 -2.01 6.55 -7.30
CA GLY A 157 -2.15 7.39 -8.47
C GLY A 157 -2.35 8.84 -8.06
N MET A 158 -1.92 9.77 -8.90
CA MET A 158 -2.11 11.20 -8.72
C MET A 158 -2.34 11.84 -10.09
N GLN A 159 -3.32 12.72 -10.17
CA GLN A 159 -3.65 13.42 -11.40
C GLN A 159 -4.08 14.87 -11.09
N SER A 160 -3.67 15.80 -11.91
CA SER A 160 -4.16 17.19 -11.90
C SER A 160 -3.91 17.82 -13.26
N GLY A 161 -4.86 18.65 -13.73
CA GLY A 161 -4.72 19.39 -14.98
C GLY A 161 -4.59 18.51 -16.23
N TRP A 162 -3.75 18.94 -17.14
CA TRP A 162 -3.56 18.31 -18.46
C TRP A 162 -2.10 17.98 -18.69
N ILE A 163 -1.82 16.82 -19.27
CA ILE A 163 -0.48 16.28 -19.54
C ILE A 163 -0.27 16.01 -21.04
N ASN A 164 0.98 15.79 -21.42
CA ASN A 164 1.42 15.46 -22.79
C ASN A 164 0.99 16.55 -23.80
N GLU A 165 0.47 16.15 -24.94
CA GLU A 165 0.02 17.05 -26.02
C GLU A 165 -1.18 17.94 -25.63
N LYS A 166 -1.81 17.67 -24.49
CA LYS A 166 -2.96 18.41 -23.94
C LYS A 166 -2.55 19.50 -22.96
N VAL A 167 -1.24 19.66 -22.70
CA VAL A 167 -0.75 20.67 -21.76
C VAL A 167 -1.23 22.07 -22.10
N ARG A 168 -1.61 22.85 -21.10
CA ARG A 168 -2.19 24.19 -21.24
C ARG A 168 -1.61 25.15 -20.21
N THR A 169 -1.60 26.43 -20.54
CA THR A 169 -1.19 27.52 -19.64
C THR A 169 -2.34 27.89 -18.69
N ILE A 170 -2.82 26.89 -17.94
CA ILE A 170 -4.06 27.00 -17.13
C ILE A 170 -3.84 26.42 -15.73
N ILE A 171 -4.36 27.12 -14.73
CA ILE A 171 -4.52 26.61 -13.37
C ILE A 171 -5.82 25.80 -13.36
N PRO A 172 -5.78 24.48 -13.09
CA PRO A 172 -6.96 23.61 -13.15
C PRO A 172 -7.90 23.81 -11.96
N VAL A 173 -9.09 23.21 -12.04
CA VAL A 173 -10.07 23.20 -10.94
C VAL A 173 -9.74 22.13 -9.89
N SER A 174 -9.06 21.02 -10.28
CA SER A 174 -8.62 19.94 -9.38
C SER A 174 -7.40 19.24 -9.95
#